data_8921fa4d7148a78c338dd54581e3ce45
#
_entry.id   8921fa4d7148a78c338dd54581e3ce45
#
_cell.length_a   1.000
_cell.length_b   1.000
_cell.length_c   1.000
_cell.angle_alpha   90.00
_cell.angle_beta   90.00
_cell.angle_gamma   90.00
#
_symmetry.space_group_name_H-M   'P 1'
#
loop_
_entity.id
_entity.type
_entity.pdbx_description
1 polymer ?
#
loop_
_entity_poly.entity_id
_entity_poly.type
_entity_poly.pdbx_seq_one_letter_code
_entity_poly.pdbx_strand_id
1 'polypeptide(L)'
;MSKIPKDVVITSALRTPIGKYKGSLKNISADKLGALVIKEAIFKSSLKGEDIDEVIMGHVLTAGLGQNPARQASIHAGVPVSKPAHIVNQVCGSGLRSIVSAYQSIKLEQNEIVVAGGQESMSRACLLYTSDAADE
;
A
#
# COMPACT_ATOMS: atom_id res chain seq x y z
N MET A 1 11.78 9.31 -34.78
CA MET A 1 10.36 8.95 -34.57
C MET A 1 9.93 9.47 -33.21
N SER A 2 8.98 10.39 -33.14
CA SER A 2 8.41 10.85 -31.87
C SER A 2 7.67 9.67 -31.25
N LYS A 3 8.14 9.17 -30.09
CA LYS A 3 7.38 8.19 -29.31
C LYS A 3 6.04 8.83 -28.95
N ILE A 4 4.94 8.20 -29.30
CA ILE A 4 3.62 8.59 -28.81
C ILE A 4 3.70 8.50 -27.29
N PRO A 5 3.36 9.57 -26.54
CA PRO A 5 3.38 9.50 -25.08
C PRO A 5 2.47 8.37 -24.64
N LYS A 6 3.01 7.38 -23.91
CA LYS A 6 2.18 6.34 -23.28
C LYS A 6 1.29 7.02 -22.23
N ASP A 7 0.00 6.89 -22.37
CA ASP A 7 -0.94 7.31 -21.34
C ASP A 7 -0.86 6.35 -20.15
N VAL A 8 -0.75 6.89 -18.97
CA VAL A 8 -0.85 6.12 -17.74
C VAL A 8 -2.31 6.12 -17.32
N VAL A 9 -2.87 4.94 -17.15
CA VAL A 9 -4.28 4.74 -16.81
C VAL A 9 -4.44 4.06 -15.46
N ILE A 10 -5.56 4.30 -14.79
CA ILE A 10 -5.95 3.60 -13.57
C ILE A 10 -6.98 2.54 -13.96
N THR A 11 -6.65 1.28 -13.77
CA THR A 11 -7.49 0.13 -14.13
C THR A 11 -8.41 -0.31 -13.00
N SER A 12 -8.05 -0.01 -11.76
CA SER A 12 -8.85 -0.34 -10.57
C SER A 12 -8.62 0.69 -9.48
N ALA A 13 -9.67 1.04 -8.74
CA ALA A 13 -9.63 1.95 -7.60
C ALA A 13 -10.54 1.42 -6.49
N LEU A 14 -9.96 0.99 -5.38
CA LEU A 14 -10.66 0.31 -4.29
C LEU A 14 -10.22 0.83 -2.93
N ARG A 15 -11.06 0.65 -1.95
CA ARG A 15 -10.71 0.89 -0.55
C ARG A 15 -11.49 -0.03 0.39
N THR A 16 -10.97 -0.23 1.58
CA THR A 16 -11.74 -0.78 2.71
C THR A 16 -12.76 0.26 3.21
N PRO A 17 -13.75 -0.15 4.00
CA PRO A 17 -14.48 0.80 4.84
C PRO A 17 -13.50 1.62 5.70
N ILE A 18 -13.83 2.88 5.97
CA ILE A 18 -13.08 3.70 6.93
C ILE A 18 -13.60 3.36 8.32
N GLY A 19 -12.76 2.70 9.11
CA GLY A 19 -13.10 2.31 10.47
C GLY A 19 -13.10 3.52 11.43
N LYS A 20 -14.01 3.50 12.39
CA LYS A 20 -13.97 4.43 13.53
C LYS A 20 -12.76 4.09 14.41
N TYR A 21 -12.11 5.09 14.99
CA TYR A 21 -11.04 4.90 15.97
C TYR A 21 -11.46 3.96 17.10
N LYS A 22 -10.67 2.94 17.37
CA LYS A 22 -10.99 1.81 18.28
C LYS A 22 -12.29 1.08 17.94
N GLY A 23 -12.78 1.19 16.69
CA GLY A 23 -13.97 0.52 16.19
C GLY A 23 -13.74 -0.91 15.69
N SER A 24 -14.57 -1.36 14.76
CA SER A 24 -14.60 -2.75 14.26
C SER A 24 -13.29 -3.21 13.61
N LEU A 25 -12.50 -2.31 13.04
CA LEU A 25 -11.23 -2.62 12.39
C LEU A 25 -10.01 -2.54 13.33
N LYS A 26 -10.20 -2.22 14.62
CA LYS A 26 -9.11 -1.99 15.58
C LYS A 26 -8.10 -3.13 15.71
N ASN A 27 -8.51 -4.36 15.47
CA ASN A 27 -7.68 -5.55 15.60
C ASN A 27 -6.97 -5.96 14.30
N ILE A 28 -7.18 -5.21 13.20
CA ILE A 28 -6.58 -5.51 11.90
C ILE A 28 -5.39 -4.56 11.69
N SER A 29 -4.22 -5.12 11.42
CA SER A 29 -3.02 -4.34 11.13
C SER A 29 -3.09 -3.66 9.76
N ALA A 30 -2.34 -2.57 9.58
CA ALA A 30 -2.36 -1.79 8.35
C ALA A 30 -1.91 -2.62 7.13
N ASP A 31 -0.88 -3.45 7.28
CA ASP A 31 -0.40 -4.35 6.22
C ASP A 31 -1.47 -5.36 5.77
N LYS A 32 -2.30 -5.88 6.69
CA LYS A 32 -3.41 -6.77 6.34
C LYS A 32 -4.55 -6.05 5.63
N LEU A 33 -4.87 -4.82 6.03
CA LEU A 33 -5.83 -3.98 5.32
C LEU A 33 -5.33 -3.65 3.91
N GLY A 34 -4.06 -3.28 3.79
CA GLY A 34 -3.40 -3.04 2.52
C GLY A 34 -3.41 -4.27 1.62
N ALA A 35 -3.04 -5.43 2.15
CA ALA A 35 -3.02 -6.68 1.41
C ALA A 35 -4.38 -7.04 0.81
N LEU A 36 -5.46 -6.85 1.57
CA LEU A 36 -6.82 -7.11 1.11
C LEU A 36 -7.16 -6.25 -0.12
N VAL A 37 -6.86 -4.97 -0.07
CA VAL A 37 -7.16 -4.03 -1.16
C VAL A 37 -6.26 -4.27 -2.37
N ILE A 38 -4.98 -4.53 -2.15
CA ILE A 38 -4.03 -4.87 -3.23
C ILE A 38 -4.51 -6.12 -3.98
N LYS A 39 -4.83 -7.18 -3.26
CA LYS A 39 -5.32 -8.44 -3.84
C LYS A 39 -6.57 -8.24 -4.69
N GLU A 40 -7.55 -7.51 -4.15
CA GLU A 40 -8.80 -7.24 -4.86
C GLU A 40 -8.59 -6.31 -6.06
N ALA A 41 -7.70 -5.32 -5.98
CA ALA A 41 -7.37 -4.44 -7.09
C ALA A 41 -6.72 -5.20 -8.25
N ILE A 42 -5.79 -6.11 -7.96
CA ILE A 42 -5.17 -6.99 -8.95
C ILE A 42 -6.24 -7.87 -9.61
N PHE A 43 -7.11 -8.51 -8.83
CA PHE A 43 -8.19 -9.35 -9.33
C PHE A 43 -9.15 -8.58 -10.25
N LYS A 44 -9.60 -7.39 -9.83
CA LYS A 44 -10.53 -6.55 -10.64
C LYS A 44 -9.90 -5.99 -11.91
N SER A 45 -8.59 -5.89 -11.95
CA SER A 45 -7.87 -5.52 -13.17
C SER A 45 -7.63 -6.70 -14.11
N SER A 46 -8.14 -7.90 -13.79
CA SER A 46 -7.89 -9.15 -14.52
C SER A 46 -6.40 -9.50 -14.64
N LEU A 47 -5.62 -9.11 -13.63
CA LEU A 47 -4.18 -9.35 -13.52
C LEU A 47 -3.90 -10.44 -12.48
N LYS A 48 -2.65 -10.91 -12.49
CA LYS A 48 -2.08 -11.80 -11.48
C LYS A 48 -0.98 -11.07 -10.71
N GLY A 49 -0.57 -11.63 -9.57
CA GLY A 49 0.53 -11.05 -8.78
C GLY A 49 1.83 -10.94 -9.56
N GLU A 50 2.10 -11.89 -10.46
CA GLU A 50 3.28 -11.92 -11.31
C GLU A 50 3.36 -10.75 -12.31
N ASP A 51 2.21 -10.21 -12.71
CA ASP A 51 2.11 -9.11 -13.66
C ASP A 51 2.48 -7.76 -13.02
N ILE A 52 2.52 -7.69 -11.69
CA ILE A 52 2.85 -6.46 -10.97
C ILE A 52 4.36 -6.26 -10.94
N ASP A 53 4.82 -5.08 -11.34
CA ASP A 53 6.24 -4.74 -11.30
C ASP A 53 6.67 -4.19 -9.94
N GLU A 54 5.81 -3.42 -9.28
CA GLU A 54 6.12 -2.78 -8.02
C GLU A 54 4.85 -2.47 -7.20
N VAL A 55 4.99 -2.44 -5.87
CA VAL A 55 3.94 -1.98 -4.94
C VAL A 55 4.45 -0.79 -4.14
N ILE A 56 3.73 0.34 -4.20
CA ILE A 56 4.07 1.57 -3.47
C ILE A 56 2.92 1.94 -2.55
N MET A 57 3.15 1.91 -1.22
CA MET A 57 2.10 2.23 -0.25
C MET A 57 2.46 3.46 0.58
N GLY A 58 1.54 4.41 0.63
CA GLY A 58 1.59 5.48 1.61
C GLY A 58 1.33 4.92 3.01
N HIS A 59 2.20 5.23 3.98
CA HIS A 59 2.08 4.75 5.35
C HIS A 59 2.83 5.69 6.30
N VAL A 60 2.20 6.12 7.35
CA VAL A 60 2.75 7.09 8.30
C VAL A 60 3.24 6.41 9.57
N LEU A 61 2.37 5.67 10.25
CA LEU A 61 2.64 5.09 11.57
C LEU A 61 3.02 3.62 11.45
N THR A 62 4.30 3.35 11.29
CA THR A 62 4.84 2.01 11.04
C THR A 62 5.28 1.26 12.30
N ALA A 63 5.22 1.89 13.47
CA ALA A 63 5.64 1.29 14.74
C ALA A 63 4.90 -0.04 15.00
N GLY A 64 5.64 -1.06 15.41
CA GLY A 64 5.12 -2.38 15.73
C GLY A 64 4.68 -3.23 14.53
N LEU A 65 4.93 -2.80 13.29
CA LEU A 65 4.58 -3.55 12.08
C LEU A 65 5.76 -4.32 11.46
N GLY A 66 6.94 -4.25 12.09
CA GLY A 66 8.14 -4.87 11.53
C GLY A 66 8.71 -4.09 10.35
N GLN A 67 9.47 -4.78 9.50
CA GLN A 67 10.16 -4.15 8.38
C GLN A 67 9.23 -4.00 7.18
N ASN A 68 9.28 -2.83 6.56
CA ASN A 68 8.63 -2.51 5.29
C ASN A 68 7.17 -3.03 5.17
N PRO A 69 6.20 -2.38 5.82
CA PRO A 69 4.81 -2.83 5.79
C PRO A 69 4.17 -2.90 4.39
N ALA A 70 4.67 -2.14 3.41
CA ALA A 70 4.24 -2.28 2.02
C ALA A 70 4.68 -3.63 1.43
N ARG A 71 5.90 -4.05 1.76
CA ARG A 71 6.42 -5.37 1.37
C ARG A 71 5.58 -6.49 1.97
N GLN A 72 5.24 -6.38 3.25
CA GLN A 72 4.37 -7.36 3.91
C GLN A 72 3.00 -7.42 3.24
N ALA A 73 2.37 -6.27 2.99
CA ALA A 73 1.09 -6.20 2.31
C ALA A 73 1.14 -6.79 0.89
N SER A 74 2.19 -6.49 0.14
CA SER A 74 2.44 -7.02 -1.21
C SER A 74 2.50 -8.55 -1.23
N ILE A 75 3.30 -9.15 -0.35
CA ILE A 75 3.45 -10.61 -0.24
C ILE A 75 2.14 -11.26 0.21
N HIS A 76 1.48 -10.72 1.22
CA HIS A 76 0.18 -11.21 1.70
C HIS A 76 -0.92 -11.11 0.62
N ALA A 77 -0.81 -10.17 -0.30
CA ALA A 77 -1.71 -10.03 -1.44
C ALA A 77 -1.44 -11.04 -2.57
N GLY A 78 -0.33 -11.77 -2.53
CA GLY A 78 0.05 -12.75 -3.54
C GLY A 78 0.98 -12.21 -4.63
N VAL A 79 1.59 -11.04 -4.44
CA VAL A 79 2.65 -10.55 -5.33
C VAL A 79 3.94 -11.30 -5.01
N PRO A 80 4.69 -11.79 -6.01
CA PRO A 80 5.90 -12.58 -5.79
C PRO A 80 6.97 -11.84 -4.99
N VAL A 81 7.75 -12.59 -4.22
CA VAL A 81 8.85 -12.05 -3.41
C VAL A 81 9.96 -11.38 -4.23
N SER A 82 10.05 -11.66 -5.51
CA SER A 82 10.99 -11.01 -6.43
C SER A 82 10.61 -9.58 -6.80
N LYS A 83 9.36 -9.19 -6.59
CA LYS A 83 8.86 -7.87 -6.96
C LYS A 83 9.14 -6.86 -5.83
N PRO A 84 9.69 -5.68 -6.13
CA PRO A 84 9.96 -4.65 -5.13
C PRO A 84 8.68 -4.07 -4.54
N ALA A 85 8.80 -3.62 -3.29
CA ALA A 85 7.75 -2.84 -2.64
C ALA A 85 8.38 -1.86 -1.64
N HIS A 86 7.83 -0.66 -1.52
CA HIS A 86 8.29 0.31 -0.54
C HIS A 86 7.15 1.20 -0.02
N ILE A 87 7.39 1.83 1.11
CA ILE A 87 6.49 2.84 1.67
C ILE A 87 6.98 4.24 1.32
N VAL A 88 6.02 5.15 1.19
CA VAL A 88 6.27 6.59 1.15
C VAL A 88 5.55 7.25 2.32
N ASN A 89 6.20 8.23 2.94
CA ASN A 89 5.59 9.00 4.02
C ASN A 89 5.67 10.49 3.70
N GLN A 90 4.52 11.05 3.47
CA GLN A 90 4.29 12.49 3.31
C GLN A 90 3.08 12.90 4.16
N VAL A 91 3.04 12.37 5.39
CA VAL A 91 1.94 12.53 6.35
C VAL A 91 0.60 12.20 5.68
N CYS A 92 -0.43 13.03 5.81
CA CYS A 92 -1.75 12.78 5.23
C CYS A 92 -1.77 12.68 3.69
N GLY A 93 -0.72 13.18 3.02
CA GLY A 93 -0.55 13.10 1.57
C GLY A 93 0.09 11.81 1.05
N SER A 94 0.45 10.86 1.93
CA SER A 94 1.24 9.67 1.58
C SER A 94 0.58 8.80 0.50
N GLY A 95 -0.73 8.56 0.62
CA GLY A 95 -1.47 7.76 -0.36
C GLY A 95 -1.49 8.40 -1.75
N LEU A 96 -1.71 9.72 -1.83
CA LEU A 96 -1.62 10.45 -3.10
C LEU A 96 -0.18 10.46 -3.63
N ARG A 97 0.81 10.60 -2.75
CA ARG A 97 2.23 10.57 -3.13
C ARG A 97 2.62 9.23 -3.75
N SER A 98 2.11 8.12 -3.26
CA SER A 98 2.36 6.80 -3.86
C SER A 98 1.85 6.72 -5.31
N ILE A 99 0.68 7.27 -5.59
CA ILE A 99 0.11 7.35 -6.95
C ILE A 99 0.99 8.22 -7.86
N VAL A 100 1.46 9.36 -7.38
CA VAL A 100 2.38 10.22 -8.13
C VAL A 100 3.69 9.49 -8.44
N SER A 101 4.25 8.75 -7.47
CA SER A 101 5.47 7.97 -7.67
C SER A 101 5.27 6.85 -8.70
N ALA A 102 4.15 6.15 -8.66
CA ALA A 102 3.79 5.14 -9.65
C ALA A 102 3.66 5.74 -11.06
N TYR A 103 2.96 6.88 -11.18
CA TYR A 103 2.86 7.61 -12.44
C TYR A 103 4.24 7.97 -13.00
N GLN A 104 5.12 8.50 -12.16
CA GLN A 104 6.48 8.88 -12.56
C GLN A 104 7.29 7.66 -13.02
N SER A 105 7.24 6.56 -12.28
CA SER A 105 7.93 5.31 -12.59
C SER A 105 7.50 4.75 -13.96
N ILE A 106 6.18 4.76 -14.26
CA ILE A 106 5.65 4.31 -15.54
C ILE A 106 6.05 5.27 -16.67
N LYS A 107 5.98 6.59 -16.43
CA LYS A 107 6.40 7.59 -17.44
C LYS A 107 7.88 7.52 -17.79
N LEU A 108 8.71 7.13 -16.82
CA LEU A 108 10.16 6.92 -17.02
C LEU A 108 10.48 5.53 -17.59
N GLU A 109 9.48 4.74 -17.93
CA GLU A 109 9.62 3.38 -18.48
C GLU A 109 10.41 2.42 -17.54
N GLN A 110 10.38 2.70 -16.21
CA GLN A 110 10.97 1.82 -15.19
C GLN A 110 10.06 0.63 -14.87
N ASN A 111 8.75 0.87 -14.89
CA ASN A 111 7.70 -0.11 -14.63
C ASN A 111 6.57 0.03 -15.66
N GLU A 112 5.81 -1.04 -15.86
CA GLU A 112 4.59 -1.02 -16.69
C GLU A 112 3.32 -1.09 -15.83
N ILE A 113 3.32 -1.89 -14.78
CA ILE A 113 2.15 -2.13 -13.91
C ILE A 113 2.56 -1.93 -12.45
N VAL A 114 2.00 -0.91 -11.82
CA VAL A 114 2.30 -0.58 -10.42
C VAL A 114 1.01 -0.54 -9.60
N VAL A 115 1.04 -1.17 -8.44
CA VAL A 115 -0.01 -0.99 -7.43
C VAL A 115 0.42 0.15 -6.50
N ALA A 116 -0.41 1.18 -6.43
CA ALA A 116 -0.17 2.35 -5.58
C ALA A 116 -1.37 2.64 -4.69
N GLY A 117 -1.14 2.95 -3.44
CA GLY A 117 -2.22 3.24 -2.50
C GLY A 117 -1.72 3.70 -1.15
N GLY A 118 -2.54 3.52 -0.13
CA GLY A 118 -2.18 3.82 1.24
C GLY A 118 -2.79 2.83 2.21
N GLN A 119 -2.18 2.69 3.36
CA GLN A 119 -2.64 1.83 4.44
C GLN A 119 -2.31 2.46 5.78
N GLU A 120 -3.23 2.37 6.73
CA GLU A 120 -3.03 2.91 8.08
C GLU A 120 -3.95 2.20 9.09
N SER A 121 -3.48 2.02 10.31
CA SER A 121 -4.29 1.52 11.43
C SER A 121 -3.99 2.34 12.68
N MET A 122 -4.63 3.50 12.79
CA MET A 122 -4.44 4.45 13.89
C MET A 122 -4.69 3.82 15.27
N SER A 123 -5.69 2.93 15.36
CA SER A 123 -6.02 2.26 16.62
C SER A 123 -4.89 1.39 17.14
N ARG A 124 -4.13 0.74 16.26
CA ARG A 124 -3.02 -0.13 16.65
C ARG A 124 -1.76 0.65 17.01
N ALA A 125 -1.48 1.75 16.33
CA ALA A 125 -0.34 2.60 16.63
C ALA A 125 -0.42 3.19 18.07
N CYS A 126 -1.63 3.62 18.48
CA CYS A 126 -1.85 4.11 19.85
C CYS A 126 -1.81 3.00 20.92
N LEU A 127 -2.22 1.77 20.58
CA LEU A 127 -2.22 0.67 21.54
C LEU A 127 -0.81 0.22 21.94
N LEU A 128 0.17 0.33 21.06
CA LEU A 128 1.58 0.05 21.41
C LEU A 128 2.11 1.01 22.46
N TYR A 129 1.81 2.27 22.34
CA TYR A 129 2.26 3.28 23.29
C TYR A 129 1.64 3.09 24.69
N THR A 130 0.35 2.70 24.74
CA THR A 130 -0.34 2.49 26.03
C THR A 130 0.02 1.18 26.73
N SER A 131 0.48 0.15 26.01
CA SER A 131 0.94 -1.10 26.62
C SER A 131 2.31 -0.95 27.27
N ASP A 132 3.23 -0.21 26.66
CA ASP A 132 4.56 0.04 27.22
C ASP A 132 4.51 0.94 28.47
N ALA A 133 3.55 1.85 28.57
CA ALA A 133 3.35 2.71 29.74
C ALA A 133 2.70 2.00 30.95
N ALA A 134 2.16 0.81 30.77
CA ALA A 134 1.54 0.02 31.85
C ALA A 134 2.53 -0.93 32.56
N ASP A 135 3.72 -1.13 31.98
CA ASP A 135 4.77 -2.03 32.51
C ASP A 135 5.89 -1.27 33.26
N GLU A 136 5.80 0.07 33.40
CA GLU A 136 6.61 0.93 34.25
C GLU A 136 5.83 1.37 35.52
#